data_b974a957378e71fc01d0dd2c8894347c
#
_entry.id   b974a957378e71fc01d0dd2c8894347c
#
_cell.length_a   1.000
_cell.length_b   1.000
_cell.length_c   1.000
_cell.angle_alpha   90.00
_cell.angle_beta   90.00
_cell.angle_gamma   90.00
#
_symmetry.space_group_name_H-M   'P 1'
#
loop_
_entity.id
_entity.type
_entity.pdbx_description
1 polymer ?
#
loop_
_entity_poly.entity_id
_entity_poly.type
_entity_poly.pdbx_seq_one_letter_code
_entity_poly.pdbx_strand_id
1 'polypeptide(L)'
;MSRCTNAMSVGNNSKVETEGIPRQYQTIFDEYLHGKQTYAQLAERYHCSPKTIQRCIDKAKPRMPQKGQSVANVVMDTTYFSDIGVMVFKNSLDGKILYVKIVGSETVRGYVDGVDRIKEMGYSVQAIVADGRRGIFNAFKDIPVQLCQFHQVKTVTKYLTKKPKLEASIELRNLSLQLKNSDKAGFIRVLDEWYA
;
A
#
# COMPACT_ATOMS: atom_id res chain seq x y z
N MET A 1 -32.66 -11.53 22.71
CA MET A 1 -31.43 -12.20 22.19
C MET A 1 -31.62 -12.55 20.73
N SER A 2 -31.47 -11.58 19.84
CA SER A 2 -31.55 -11.80 18.39
C SER A 2 -30.22 -12.33 17.88
N ARG A 3 -30.21 -13.58 17.50
CA ARG A 3 -29.04 -14.29 16.99
C ARG A 3 -28.69 -13.77 15.59
N CYS A 4 -27.42 -13.51 15.31
CA CYS A 4 -26.85 -13.34 13.95
C CYS A 4 -27.25 -14.46 12.96
N THR A 5 -27.89 -15.50 13.44
CA THR A 5 -28.35 -16.66 12.66
C THR A 5 -29.63 -16.42 11.85
N ASN A 6 -30.40 -15.35 12.11
CA ASN A 6 -31.70 -15.16 11.45
C ASN A 6 -31.68 -14.37 10.13
N ALA A 7 -30.50 -14.05 9.60
CA ALA A 7 -30.36 -13.47 8.25
C ALA A 7 -29.93 -14.50 7.18
N MET A 8 -29.98 -15.81 7.50
CA MET A 8 -29.73 -16.90 6.55
C MET A 8 -30.99 -17.73 6.31
N SER A 9 -32.07 -17.15 5.78
CA SER A 9 -33.12 -17.94 5.16
C SER A 9 -32.67 -18.29 3.75
N VAL A 10 -32.28 -19.54 3.57
CA VAL A 10 -31.99 -20.18 2.28
C VAL A 10 -33.32 -20.39 1.56
N GLY A 11 -33.60 -19.57 0.57
CA GLY A 11 -34.61 -19.83 -0.43
C GLY A 11 -33.97 -20.58 -1.61
N ASN A 12 -34.31 -21.85 -1.77
CA ASN A 12 -34.01 -22.64 -2.94
C ASN A 12 -34.69 -22.01 -4.17
N ASN A 13 -33.90 -21.53 -5.13
CA ASN A 13 -34.33 -21.58 -6.54
C ASN A 13 -33.09 -21.50 -7.47
N SER A 14 -32.98 -22.47 -8.34
CA SER A 14 -31.99 -22.68 -9.38
C SER A 14 -31.99 -21.55 -10.42
N LYS A 15 -31.01 -20.64 -10.32
CA LYS A 15 -30.43 -19.88 -11.45
C LYS A 15 -29.01 -19.55 -11.08
N VAL A 16 -28.06 -19.82 -11.96
CA VAL A 16 -26.66 -19.42 -11.85
C VAL A 16 -26.62 -17.90 -11.93
N GLU A 17 -26.85 -17.26 -10.79
CA GLU A 17 -26.56 -15.86 -10.57
C GLU A 17 -25.13 -15.82 -10.01
N THR A 18 -24.29 -15.00 -10.58
CA THR A 18 -23.03 -14.54 -9.97
C THR A 18 -23.39 -13.97 -8.60
N GLU A 19 -23.35 -14.81 -7.56
CA GLU A 19 -23.71 -14.45 -6.19
C GLU A 19 -22.83 -13.28 -5.75
N GLY A 20 -23.43 -12.08 -5.75
CA GLY A 20 -22.83 -10.92 -5.13
C GLY A 20 -22.61 -11.20 -3.65
N ILE A 21 -21.42 -10.90 -3.16
CA ILE A 21 -21.09 -11.03 -1.75
C ILE A 21 -22.12 -10.24 -0.94
N PRO A 22 -22.72 -10.81 0.10
CA PRO A 22 -23.69 -10.11 0.90
C PRO A 22 -23.18 -8.74 1.32
N ARG A 23 -23.96 -7.70 1.10
CA ARG A 23 -23.62 -6.29 1.37
C ARG A 23 -23.06 -6.09 2.80
N GLN A 24 -23.54 -6.90 3.73
CA GLN A 24 -23.12 -6.91 5.12
C GLN A 24 -21.64 -7.30 5.29
N TYR A 25 -21.09 -8.25 4.54
CA TYR A 25 -19.67 -8.63 4.65
C TYR A 25 -18.75 -7.51 4.16
N GLN A 26 -19.16 -6.81 3.11
CA GLN A 26 -18.42 -5.66 2.63
C GLN A 26 -18.41 -4.51 3.64
N THR A 27 -19.54 -4.23 4.29
CA THR A 27 -19.62 -3.20 5.34
C THR A 27 -18.71 -3.52 6.52
N ILE A 28 -18.73 -4.76 7.01
CA ILE A 28 -17.84 -5.22 8.10
C ILE A 28 -16.37 -5.10 7.69
N PHE A 29 -16.04 -5.46 6.45
CA PHE A 29 -14.68 -5.33 5.91
C PHE A 29 -14.25 -3.86 5.83
N ASP A 30 -15.11 -2.97 5.35
CA ASP A 30 -14.83 -1.54 5.24
C ASP A 30 -14.64 -0.89 6.63
N GLU A 31 -15.44 -1.27 7.62
CA GLU A 31 -15.28 -0.81 9.01
C GLU A 31 -13.98 -1.33 9.65
N TYR A 32 -13.59 -2.56 9.36
CA TYR A 32 -12.31 -3.12 9.81
C TYR A 32 -11.14 -2.37 9.19
N LEU A 33 -11.17 -2.16 7.87
CA LEU A 33 -10.03 -1.62 7.12
C LEU A 33 -9.91 -0.10 7.28
N HIS A 34 -11.01 0.63 7.07
CA HIS A 34 -11.03 2.09 7.06
C HIS A 34 -11.36 2.69 8.42
N GLY A 35 -12.25 2.03 9.17
CA GLY A 35 -12.62 2.42 10.52
C GLY A 35 -11.60 2.01 11.58
N LYS A 36 -10.55 1.25 11.22
CA LYS A 36 -9.53 0.72 12.15
C LYS A 36 -10.11 -0.01 13.35
N GLN A 37 -11.29 -0.63 13.16
CA GLN A 37 -11.97 -1.38 14.20
C GLN A 37 -11.30 -2.73 14.41
N THR A 38 -11.15 -3.16 15.66
CA THR A 38 -10.68 -4.52 15.97
C THR A 38 -11.80 -5.55 15.80
N TYR A 39 -11.45 -6.82 15.68
CA TYR A 39 -12.43 -7.91 15.66
C TYR A 39 -13.33 -7.92 16.91
N ALA A 40 -12.79 -7.56 18.07
CA ALA A 40 -13.55 -7.48 19.32
C ALA A 40 -14.58 -6.34 19.28
N GLN A 41 -14.20 -5.15 18.84
CA GLN A 41 -15.10 -4.00 18.70
C GLN A 41 -16.22 -4.26 17.69
N LEU A 42 -15.88 -4.87 16.54
CA LEU A 42 -16.88 -5.26 15.55
C LEU A 42 -17.79 -6.38 16.09
N ALA A 43 -17.24 -7.34 16.82
CA ALA A 43 -18.03 -8.41 17.45
C ALA A 43 -19.06 -7.88 18.46
N GLU A 44 -18.67 -6.90 19.26
CA GLU A 44 -19.56 -6.19 20.18
C GLU A 44 -20.66 -5.43 19.41
N ARG A 45 -20.28 -4.64 18.39
CA ARG A 45 -21.21 -3.86 17.57
C ARG A 45 -22.23 -4.73 16.83
N TYR A 46 -21.79 -5.85 16.26
CA TYR A 46 -22.63 -6.77 15.50
C TYR A 46 -23.24 -7.89 16.34
N HIS A 47 -23.07 -7.87 17.66
CA HIS A 47 -23.60 -8.86 18.61
C HIS A 47 -23.25 -10.31 18.23
N CYS A 48 -22.00 -10.55 17.85
CA CYS A 48 -21.52 -11.87 17.43
C CYS A 48 -20.11 -12.15 17.96
N SER A 49 -19.58 -13.35 17.69
CA SER A 49 -18.22 -13.69 18.14
C SER A 49 -17.14 -13.05 17.24
N PRO A 50 -15.92 -12.75 17.76
CA PRO A 50 -14.80 -12.29 16.95
C PRO A 50 -14.47 -13.24 15.79
N LYS A 51 -14.66 -14.56 15.99
CA LYS A 51 -14.47 -15.57 14.94
C LYS A 51 -15.51 -15.45 13.82
N THR A 52 -16.73 -14.99 14.14
CA THR A 52 -17.75 -14.68 13.12
C THR A 52 -17.35 -13.47 12.28
N ILE A 53 -16.85 -12.41 12.93
CA ILE A 53 -16.32 -11.23 12.23
C ILE A 53 -15.18 -11.62 11.28
N GLN A 54 -14.21 -12.41 11.76
CA GLN A 54 -13.12 -12.92 10.92
C GLN A 54 -13.65 -13.64 9.68
N ARG A 55 -14.60 -14.56 9.83
CA ARG A 55 -15.22 -15.27 8.70
C ARG A 55 -15.95 -14.35 7.74
N CYS A 56 -16.57 -13.29 8.22
CA CYS A 56 -17.21 -12.27 7.36
C CYS A 56 -16.17 -11.50 6.55
N ILE A 57 -15.07 -11.11 7.18
CA ILE A 57 -13.96 -10.42 6.53
C ILE A 57 -13.28 -11.32 5.50
N ASP A 58 -13.04 -12.60 5.82
CA ASP A 58 -12.45 -13.57 4.88
C ASP A 58 -13.32 -13.80 3.63
N LYS A 59 -14.65 -13.62 3.76
CA LYS A 59 -15.60 -13.72 2.65
C LYS A 59 -15.77 -12.42 1.86
N ALA A 60 -15.39 -11.27 2.42
CA ALA A 60 -15.44 -10.02 1.71
C ALA A 60 -14.40 -10.03 0.57
N LYS A 61 -14.78 -9.51 -0.60
CA LYS A 61 -13.84 -9.34 -1.71
C LYS A 61 -13.43 -7.87 -1.75
N PRO A 62 -12.11 -7.56 -1.72
CA PRO A 62 -11.67 -6.19 -1.93
C PRO A 62 -12.24 -5.68 -3.27
N ARG A 63 -12.76 -4.47 -3.28
CA ARG A 63 -13.15 -3.84 -4.53
C ARG A 63 -11.88 -3.55 -5.32
N MET A 64 -11.68 -4.31 -6.39
CA MET A 64 -10.61 -4.01 -7.34
C MET A 64 -10.95 -2.72 -8.09
N PRO A 65 -9.96 -1.86 -8.38
CA PRO A 65 -10.18 -0.67 -9.19
C PRO A 65 -10.85 -1.07 -10.52
N GLN A 66 -11.95 -0.38 -10.87
CA GLN A 66 -12.59 -0.62 -12.15
C GLN A 66 -11.67 -0.15 -13.28
N LYS A 67 -11.68 -0.89 -14.41
CA LYS A 67 -11.02 -0.48 -15.65
C LYS A 67 -11.52 0.92 -16.03
N GLY A 68 -10.65 1.89 -16.03
CA GLY A 68 -10.92 3.24 -16.49
C GLY A 68 -9.63 3.86 -17.00
N GLN A 69 -9.70 4.65 -18.06
CA GLN A 69 -8.56 5.47 -18.48
C GLN A 69 -8.28 6.51 -17.41
N SER A 70 -7.39 6.21 -16.49
CA SER A 70 -6.96 7.11 -15.44
C SER A 70 -5.44 7.15 -15.36
N VAL A 71 -4.96 8.30 -14.99
CA VAL A 71 -3.53 8.54 -14.77
C VAL A 71 -3.14 7.97 -13.41
N ALA A 72 -1.95 7.39 -13.31
CA ALA A 72 -1.40 6.89 -12.06
C ALA A 72 0.05 7.32 -11.86
N ASN A 73 0.35 7.81 -10.65
CA ASN A 73 1.71 7.88 -10.13
C ASN A 73 1.87 6.71 -9.15
N VAL A 74 2.62 5.69 -9.55
CA VAL A 74 2.67 4.42 -8.84
C VAL A 74 3.73 4.43 -7.76
N VAL A 75 3.31 4.35 -6.51
CA VAL A 75 4.20 4.05 -5.37
C VAL A 75 4.21 2.55 -5.20
N MET A 76 5.38 1.94 -5.24
CA MET A 76 5.55 0.50 -5.09
C MET A 76 6.53 0.15 -3.97
N ASP A 77 6.17 -0.85 -3.18
CA ASP A 77 6.95 -1.34 -2.05
C ASP A 77 6.62 -2.80 -1.76
N THR A 78 7.53 -3.51 -1.11
CA THR A 78 7.32 -4.90 -0.67
C THR A 78 7.51 -4.98 0.84
N THR A 79 6.50 -5.50 1.52
CA THR A 79 6.53 -5.78 2.96
C THR A 79 6.54 -7.27 3.21
N TYR A 80 7.40 -7.75 4.10
CA TYR A 80 7.50 -9.15 4.45
C TYR A 80 6.78 -9.47 5.75
N PHE A 81 6.05 -10.57 5.73
CA PHE A 81 5.42 -11.21 6.87
C PHE A 81 5.98 -12.65 6.95
N SER A 82 7.00 -12.85 7.80
CA SER A 82 7.82 -14.06 7.76
C SER A 82 8.40 -14.29 6.35
N ASP A 83 8.09 -15.39 5.71
CA ASP A 83 8.62 -15.78 4.40
C ASP A 83 7.73 -15.32 3.22
N ILE A 84 6.66 -14.61 3.52
CA ILE A 84 5.70 -14.14 2.52
C ILE A 84 5.91 -12.64 2.29
N GLY A 85 6.31 -12.27 1.08
CA GLY A 85 6.37 -10.88 0.64
C GLY A 85 5.03 -10.44 0.04
N VAL A 86 4.55 -9.27 0.45
CA VAL A 86 3.39 -8.61 -0.15
C VAL A 86 3.87 -7.37 -0.88
N MET A 87 3.87 -7.46 -2.20
CA MET A 87 4.24 -6.38 -3.10
C MET A 87 3.00 -5.55 -3.40
N VAL A 88 3.03 -4.26 -3.08
CA VAL A 88 1.89 -3.34 -3.17
C VAL A 88 2.20 -2.24 -4.17
N PHE A 89 1.24 -1.94 -5.03
CA PHE A 89 1.26 -0.85 -6.00
C PHE A 89 0.10 0.09 -5.71
N LYS A 90 0.42 1.30 -5.30
CA LYS A 90 -0.54 2.31 -4.87
C LYS A 90 -0.48 3.54 -5.78
N ASN A 91 -1.62 4.10 -6.15
CA ASN A 91 -1.66 5.39 -6.82
C ASN A 91 -1.49 6.51 -5.78
N SER A 92 -0.48 7.38 -5.95
CA SER A 92 -0.27 8.50 -5.03
C SER A 92 -1.29 9.62 -5.19
N LEU A 93 -1.97 9.71 -6.34
CA LEU A 93 -2.92 10.78 -6.63
C LEU A 93 -4.22 10.65 -5.82
N ASP A 94 -4.72 9.42 -5.66
CA ASP A 94 -5.98 9.15 -4.97
C ASP A 94 -5.85 8.18 -3.79
N GLY A 95 -4.63 7.70 -3.55
CA GLY A 95 -4.33 6.80 -2.44
C GLY A 95 -4.84 5.36 -2.61
N LYS A 96 -5.39 5.00 -3.77
CA LYS A 96 -5.93 3.65 -4.02
C LYS A 96 -4.84 2.63 -4.28
N ILE A 97 -5.03 1.42 -3.76
CA ILE A 97 -4.20 0.27 -4.12
C ILE A 97 -4.67 -0.20 -5.50
N LEU A 98 -3.77 -0.15 -6.49
CA LEU A 98 -4.04 -0.58 -7.86
C LEU A 98 -3.83 -2.07 -8.05
N TYR A 99 -2.76 -2.60 -7.44
CA TYR A 99 -2.40 -4.01 -7.58
C TYR A 99 -1.64 -4.51 -6.35
N VAL A 100 -1.83 -5.78 -6.03
CA VAL A 100 -1.11 -6.50 -4.97
C VAL A 100 -0.65 -7.83 -5.50
N LYS A 101 0.58 -8.22 -5.21
CA LYS A 101 1.16 -9.52 -5.58
C LYS A 101 1.83 -10.14 -4.36
N ILE A 102 1.50 -11.41 -4.10
CA ILE A 102 2.21 -12.21 -3.10
C ILE A 102 3.45 -12.80 -3.77
N VAL A 103 4.60 -12.67 -3.12
CA VAL A 103 5.90 -13.11 -3.63
C VAL A 103 6.71 -13.81 -2.54
N GLY A 104 7.51 -14.80 -2.90
CA GLY A 104 8.49 -15.39 -1.98
C GLY A 104 9.74 -14.53 -1.85
N SER A 105 10.09 -13.76 -2.89
CA SER A 105 11.21 -12.83 -2.89
C SER A 105 10.90 -11.59 -3.71
N GLU A 106 11.42 -10.46 -3.26
CA GLU A 106 11.31 -9.19 -3.95
C GLU A 106 12.32 -9.13 -5.10
N THR A 107 11.83 -8.93 -6.32
CA THR A 107 12.64 -8.85 -7.53
C THR A 107 12.26 -7.64 -8.38
N VAL A 108 13.22 -7.11 -9.16
CA VAL A 108 12.95 -6.05 -10.15
C VAL A 108 11.91 -6.52 -11.17
N ARG A 109 12.00 -7.79 -11.60
CA ARG A 109 11.03 -8.40 -12.53
C ARG A 109 9.61 -8.39 -11.95
N GLY A 110 9.46 -8.67 -10.65
CA GLY A 110 8.16 -8.61 -9.97
C GLY A 110 7.53 -7.23 -10.02
N TYR A 111 8.33 -6.18 -9.91
CA TYR A 111 7.86 -4.79 -10.04
C TYR A 111 7.48 -4.45 -11.48
N VAL A 112 8.26 -4.87 -12.46
CA VAL A 112 7.93 -4.70 -13.89
C VAL A 112 6.60 -5.36 -14.22
N ASP A 113 6.42 -6.63 -13.85
CA ASP A 113 5.17 -7.38 -14.06
C ASP A 113 3.97 -6.66 -13.41
N GLY A 114 4.15 -6.09 -12.22
CA GLY A 114 3.11 -5.36 -11.52
C GLY A 114 2.71 -4.06 -12.22
N VAL A 115 3.69 -3.29 -12.71
CA VAL A 115 3.44 -2.06 -13.49
C VAL A 115 2.77 -2.38 -14.82
N ASP A 116 3.21 -3.44 -15.51
CA ASP A 116 2.60 -3.89 -16.76
C ASP A 116 1.15 -4.31 -16.54
N ARG A 117 0.88 -4.99 -15.43
CA ARG A 117 -0.50 -5.34 -15.06
C ARG A 117 -1.38 -4.12 -14.83
N ILE A 118 -0.84 -3.06 -14.23
CA ILE A 118 -1.55 -1.79 -14.03
C ILE A 118 -1.85 -1.12 -15.39
N LYS A 119 -0.90 -1.14 -16.33
CA LYS A 119 -1.12 -0.64 -17.70
C LYS A 119 -2.19 -1.45 -18.43
N GLU A 120 -2.19 -2.78 -18.32
CA GLU A 120 -3.24 -3.65 -18.88
C GLU A 120 -4.63 -3.36 -18.31
N MET A 121 -4.71 -2.87 -17.06
CA MET A 121 -5.96 -2.44 -16.44
C MET A 121 -6.44 -1.07 -16.98
N GLY A 122 -5.70 -0.44 -17.90
CA GLY A 122 -6.07 0.82 -18.55
C GLY A 122 -5.51 2.07 -17.87
N TYR A 123 -4.54 1.94 -16.95
CA TYR A 123 -3.89 3.10 -16.33
C TYR A 123 -2.72 3.59 -17.18
N SER A 124 -2.62 4.93 -17.33
CA SER A 124 -1.44 5.60 -17.86
C SER A 124 -0.49 5.89 -16.70
N VAL A 125 0.63 5.17 -16.60
CA VAL A 125 1.63 5.36 -15.55
C VAL A 125 2.56 6.50 -15.93
N GLN A 126 2.48 7.63 -15.22
CA GLN A 126 3.27 8.84 -15.47
C GLN A 126 4.58 8.88 -14.69
N ALA A 127 4.58 8.34 -13.47
CA ALA A 127 5.76 8.31 -12.63
C ALA A 127 5.72 7.09 -11.69
N ILE A 128 6.90 6.67 -11.24
CA ILE A 128 7.09 5.59 -10.28
C ILE A 128 7.85 6.13 -9.07
N VAL A 129 7.40 5.76 -7.87
CA VAL A 129 8.13 5.96 -6.62
C VAL A 129 8.50 4.60 -6.06
N ALA A 130 9.79 4.35 -5.87
CA ALA A 130 10.30 3.07 -5.37
C ALA A 130 11.39 3.26 -4.33
N ASP A 131 11.74 2.19 -3.62
CA ASP A 131 12.97 2.14 -2.84
C ASP A 131 14.20 2.22 -3.77
N GLY A 132 15.38 2.35 -3.20
CA GLY A 132 16.64 2.43 -3.96
C GLY A 132 17.16 1.07 -4.47
N ARG A 133 16.32 0.08 -4.73
CA ARG A 133 16.74 -1.25 -5.21
C ARG A 133 17.52 -1.15 -6.50
N ARG A 134 18.68 -1.79 -6.53
CA ARG A 134 19.56 -1.84 -7.72
C ARG A 134 18.79 -2.39 -8.92
N GLY A 135 18.86 -1.69 -10.05
CA GLY A 135 18.23 -2.09 -11.31
C GLY A 135 16.85 -1.51 -11.57
N ILE A 136 16.17 -0.92 -10.57
CA ILE A 136 14.84 -0.30 -10.77
C ILE A 136 14.88 0.80 -11.83
N PHE A 137 15.85 1.71 -11.78
CA PHE A 137 15.98 2.79 -12.77
C PHE A 137 16.19 2.25 -14.19
N ASN A 138 16.97 1.18 -14.33
CA ASN A 138 17.23 0.56 -15.63
C ASN A 138 16.01 -0.19 -16.19
N ALA A 139 15.14 -0.69 -15.30
CA ALA A 139 13.93 -1.39 -15.69
C ALA A 139 12.82 -0.46 -16.21
N PHE A 140 12.82 0.80 -15.77
CA PHE A 140 11.78 1.80 -16.10
C PHE A 140 12.37 3.04 -16.80
N LYS A 141 13.18 2.83 -17.86
CA LYS A 141 13.86 3.93 -18.58
C LYS A 141 12.90 4.95 -19.18
N ASP A 142 11.70 4.50 -19.58
CA ASP A 142 10.70 5.31 -20.27
C ASP A 142 9.69 5.96 -19.30
N ILE A 143 9.83 5.72 -18.00
CA ILE A 143 8.95 6.29 -16.97
C ILE A 143 9.83 6.97 -15.93
N PRO A 144 9.57 8.23 -15.56
CA PRO A 144 10.30 8.90 -14.49
C PRO A 144 10.22 8.11 -13.18
N VAL A 145 11.39 7.80 -12.58
CA VAL A 145 11.47 7.09 -11.30
C VAL A 145 12.03 8.01 -10.24
N GLN A 146 11.31 8.15 -9.13
CA GLN A 146 11.74 8.85 -7.93
C GLN A 146 12.05 7.86 -6.81
N LEU A 147 13.15 8.11 -6.10
CA LEU A 147 13.44 7.40 -4.86
C LEU A 147 12.41 7.78 -3.78
N CYS A 148 11.92 6.77 -3.08
CA CYS A 148 11.00 6.98 -1.97
C CYS A 148 11.69 7.76 -0.84
N GLN A 149 11.18 8.95 -0.55
CA GLN A 149 11.74 9.83 0.48
C GLN A 149 11.77 9.17 1.86
N PHE A 150 10.76 8.38 2.19
CA PHE A 150 10.73 7.61 3.45
C PHE A 150 11.92 6.66 3.55
N HIS A 151 12.21 5.90 2.48
CA HIS A 151 13.36 4.99 2.45
C HIS A 151 14.70 5.74 2.48
N GLN A 152 14.79 6.93 1.88
CA GLN A 152 15.98 7.78 1.96
C GLN A 152 16.24 8.21 3.41
N VAL A 153 15.23 8.74 4.10
CA VAL A 153 15.32 9.11 5.52
C VAL A 153 15.69 7.91 6.40
N LYS A 154 15.08 6.74 6.12
CA LYS A 154 15.38 5.49 6.82
C LYS A 154 16.84 5.08 6.61
N THR A 155 17.35 5.22 5.39
CA THR A 155 18.76 4.92 5.05
C THR A 155 19.72 5.85 5.78
N VAL A 156 19.50 7.16 5.74
CA VAL A 156 20.30 8.14 6.49
C VAL A 156 20.27 7.81 7.99
N THR A 157 19.08 7.54 8.55
CA THR A 157 18.93 7.18 9.95
C THR A 157 19.66 5.89 10.33
N LYS A 158 19.73 4.91 9.40
CA LYS A 158 20.48 3.65 9.61
C LYS A 158 21.98 3.91 9.80
N TYR A 159 22.55 4.82 9.02
CA TYR A 159 23.97 5.15 9.09
C TYR A 159 24.30 6.12 10.23
N LEU A 160 23.44 7.08 10.51
CA LEU A 160 23.68 8.14 11.51
C LEU A 160 23.10 7.82 12.90
N THR A 161 22.31 6.76 13.04
CA THR A 161 21.46 6.46 14.20
C THR A 161 20.27 7.44 14.39
N LYS A 162 19.38 7.12 15.33
CA LYS A 162 18.23 8.01 15.66
C LYS A 162 18.62 9.22 16.50
N LYS A 163 19.76 9.14 17.20
CA LYS A 163 20.30 10.19 18.10
C LYS A 163 21.80 10.36 17.84
N PRO A 164 22.19 10.96 16.71
CA PRO A 164 23.59 11.20 16.41
C PRO A 164 24.19 12.18 17.42
N LYS A 165 25.50 12.07 17.67
CA LYS A 165 26.21 12.92 18.63
C LYS A 165 27.10 13.97 17.94
N LEU A 166 27.57 13.68 16.73
CA LEU A 166 28.40 14.61 15.96
C LEU A 166 27.50 15.65 15.32
N GLU A 167 27.90 16.92 15.35
CA GLU A 167 27.15 18.07 14.85
C GLU A 167 26.75 17.88 13.38
N ALA A 168 27.71 17.59 12.49
CA ALA A 168 27.44 17.30 11.09
C ALA A 168 26.42 16.15 10.88
N SER A 169 26.43 15.15 11.74
CA SER A 169 25.47 14.03 11.68
C SER A 169 24.07 14.44 12.14
N ILE A 170 24.00 15.35 13.12
CA ILE A 170 22.72 15.92 13.59
C ILE A 170 22.11 16.74 12.46
N GLU A 171 22.90 17.60 11.85
CA GLU A 171 22.48 18.45 10.73
C GLU A 171 22.03 17.62 9.53
N LEU A 172 22.82 16.65 9.06
CA LEU A 172 22.45 15.79 7.94
C LEU A 172 21.16 15.03 8.20
N ARG A 173 20.97 14.56 9.43
CA ARG A 173 19.71 13.92 9.81
C ARG A 173 18.52 14.90 9.74
N ASN A 174 18.70 16.12 10.23
CA ASN A 174 17.68 17.16 10.17
C ASN A 174 17.34 17.53 8.73
N LEU A 175 18.36 17.67 7.86
CA LEU A 175 18.19 17.85 6.42
C LEU A 175 17.36 16.72 5.80
N SER A 176 17.70 15.48 6.09
CA SER A 176 16.97 14.33 5.55
C SER A 176 15.49 14.34 5.94
N LEU A 177 15.12 14.82 7.12
CA LEU A 177 13.74 14.94 7.56
C LEU A 177 12.96 16.06 6.84
N GLN A 178 13.66 17.03 6.24
CA GLN A 178 13.06 18.13 5.47
C GLN A 178 12.73 17.73 4.02
N LEU A 179 13.22 16.58 3.51
CA LEU A 179 12.99 16.11 2.14
C LEU A 179 11.52 16.22 1.70
N LYS A 180 10.58 15.87 2.58
CA LYS A 180 9.15 15.89 2.27
C LYS A 180 8.55 17.29 2.11
N ASN A 181 9.24 18.32 2.60
CA ASN A 181 8.79 19.71 2.61
C ASN A 181 9.62 20.61 1.70
N SER A 182 10.61 20.03 0.97
CA SER A 182 11.53 20.76 0.11
C SER A 182 11.28 20.41 -1.35
N ASP A 183 11.46 21.37 -2.24
CA ASP A 183 11.64 21.09 -3.65
C ASP A 183 13.09 20.64 -3.95
N LYS A 184 13.32 20.16 -5.17
CA LYS A 184 14.64 19.64 -5.56
C LYS A 184 15.74 20.70 -5.46
N ALA A 185 15.48 21.93 -5.93
CA ALA A 185 16.48 22.99 -5.96
C ALA A 185 16.84 23.47 -4.54
N GLY A 186 15.83 23.67 -3.71
CA GLY A 186 16.02 24.05 -2.30
C GLY A 186 16.78 22.99 -1.52
N PHE A 187 16.44 21.72 -1.72
CA PHE A 187 17.12 20.62 -1.03
C PHE A 187 18.59 20.50 -1.45
N ILE A 188 18.91 20.60 -2.75
CA ILE A 188 20.30 20.56 -3.24
C ILE A 188 21.10 21.69 -2.62
N ARG A 189 20.60 22.93 -2.64
CA ARG A 189 21.28 24.08 -2.05
C ARG A 189 21.67 23.85 -0.57
N VAL A 190 20.72 23.42 0.23
CA VAL A 190 20.96 23.19 1.68
C VAL A 190 21.89 22.01 1.92
N LEU A 191 21.87 20.99 1.05
CA LEU A 191 22.80 19.88 1.10
C LEU A 191 24.23 20.30 0.74
N ASP A 192 24.38 21.17 -0.29
CA ASP A 192 25.68 21.72 -0.69
C ASP A 192 26.25 22.62 0.40
N GLU A 193 25.43 23.46 1.04
CA GLU A 193 25.82 24.27 2.21
C GLU A 193 26.30 23.43 3.39
N TRP A 194 25.66 22.28 3.63
CA TRP A 194 26.08 21.34 4.67
C TRP A 194 27.40 20.64 4.33
N TYR A 195 27.67 20.38 3.03
CA TYR A 195 28.87 19.67 2.58
C TYR A 195 30.11 20.57 2.51
N ALA A 196 29.95 21.89 2.38
CA ALA A 196 31.03 22.88 2.28
C ALA A 196 31.76 23.07 3.63
#